data_d5fcf7f28e7fd6f460c2e407e630dd64
#
_entry.id   d5fcf7f28e7fd6f460c2e407e630dd64
#
_cell.length_a   1.000
_cell.length_b   1.000
_cell.length_c   1.000
_cell.angle_alpha   90.00
_cell.angle_beta   90.00
_cell.angle_gamma   90.00
#
_symmetry.space_group_name_H-M   'P 1'
#
loop_
_entity.id
_entity.type
_entity.pdbx_description
1 polymer ?
#
loop_
_entity_poly.entity_id
_entity_poly.type
_entity_poly.pdbx_seq_one_letter_code
_entity_poly.pdbx_strand_id
1 'polypeptide(L)'
;MIEFSPALRLARSVVSAWRRDPQFRSLTFLVLITLLGGTIFYSLVEGWSVLDAFYFSATTLTTVGLGDLAPKTAAGKLFTVTYIFAGLSIILGFIDTVAKQTLRRHTGRAGSEEGQEEDPHAS
;
A
#
# COMPACT_ATOMS: atom_id res chain seq x y z
N MET A 1 11.53 5.59 25.95
CA MET A 1 10.08 5.38 25.97
C MET A 1 9.30 6.33 25.08
N ILE A 2 9.76 7.56 24.90
CA ILE A 2 9.12 8.53 23.99
C ILE A 2 9.23 8.10 22.51
N GLU A 3 10.29 7.35 22.16
CA GLU A 3 10.53 6.90 20.78
C GLU A 3 9.56 5.81 20.32
N PHE A 4 8.99 5.03 21.22
CA PHE A 4 8.01 3.99 20.89
C PHE A 4 6.58 4.53 20.73
N SER A 5 6.30 5.69 21.29
CA SER A 5 4.95 6.27 21.30
C SER A 5 4.41 6.58 19.89
N PRO A 6 5.17 7.21 18.97
CA PRO A 6 4.68 7.47 17.61
C PRO A 6 4.56 6.18 16.78
N ALA A 7 5.45 5.19 16.98
CA ALA A 7 5.35 3.91 16.30
C ALA A 7 4.11 3.12 16.73
N LEU A 8 3.80 3.13 18.02
CA LEU A 8 2.60 2.50 18.57
C LEU A 8 1.32 3.18 18.08
N ARG A 9 1.34 4.51 17.99
CA ARG A 9 0.20 5.26 17.45
C ARG A 9 -0.04 4.92 15.98
N LEU A 10 1.03 4.85 15.19
CA LEU A 10 0.96 4.46 13.79
C LEU A 10 0.42 3.05 13.64
N ALA A 11 0.94 2.10 14.43
CA ALA A 11 0.48 0.72 14.42
C ALA A 11 -0.99 0.62 14.80
N ARG A 12 -1.43 1.35 15.82
CA ARG A 12 -2.83 1.40 16.22
C ARG A 12 -3.73 2.00 15.14
N SER A 13 -3.25 3.07 14.49
CA SER A 13 -3.98 3.69 13.38
C SER A 13 -4.15 2.74 12.21
N VAL A 14 -3.08 2.01 11.84
CA VAL A 14 -3.12 1.02 10.77
C VAL A 14 -4.07 -0.13 11.13
N VAL A 15 -3.98 -0.67 12.35
CA VAL A 15 -4.87 -1.75 12.81
C VAL A 15 -6.31 -1.28 12.86
N SER A 16 -6.55 -0.07 13.34
CA SER A 16 -7.89 0.53 13.38
C SER A 16 -8.47 0.71 11.98
N ALA A 17 -7.67 1.23 11.02
CA ALA A 17 -8.08 1.38 9.63
C ALA A 17 -8.36 0.02 9.00
N TRP A 18 -7.55 -0.98 9.29
CA TRP A 18 -7.72 -2.34 8.80
C TRP A 18 -9.05 -2.97 9.28
N ARG A 19 -9.44 -2.66 10.50
CA ARG A 19 -10.70 -3.17 11.06
C ARG A 19 -11.93 -2.41 10.56
N ARG A 20 -11.79 -1.10 10.29
CA ARG A 20 -12.92 -0.22 9.95
C ARG A 20 -13.22 -0.19 8.45
N ASP A 21 -12.19 -0.32 7.60
CA ASP A 21 -12.34 -0.17 6.17
C ASP A 21 -12.16 -1.51 5.47
N PRO A 22 -13.24 -2.10 4.88
CA PRO A 22 -13.11 -3.34 4.13
C PRO A 22 -12.25 -3.19 2.87
N GLN A 23 -12.19 -1.99 2.28
CA GLN A 23 -11.35 -1.72 1.12
C GLN A 23 -9.85 -1.78 1.48
N PHE A 24 -9.49 -1.22 2.63
CA PHE A 24 -8.12 -1.31 3.16
C PHE A 24 -7.73 -2.77 3.43
N ARG A 25 -8.64 -3.54 3.97
CA ARG A 25 -8.44 -4.97 4.22
C ARG A 25 -8.21 -5.75 2.93
N SER A 26 -8.99 -5.47 1.90
CA SER A 26 -8.83 -6.08 0.57
C SER A 26 -7.47 -5.75 -0.05
N LEU A 27 -7.04 -4.51 0.04
CA LEU A 27 -5.74 -4.07 -0.47
C LEU A 27 -4.58 -4.74 0.27
N THR A 28 -4.67 -4.85 1.59
CA THR A 28 -3.67 -5.56 2.40
C THR A 28 -3.59 -7.04 1.99
N PHE A 29 -4.73 -7.67 1.78
CA PHE A 29 -4.81 -9.05 1.33
C PHE A 29 -4.16 -9.22 -0.05
N LEU A 30 -4.40 -8.29 -0.98
CA LEU A 30 -3.78 -8.29 -2.29
C LEU A 30 -2.25 -8.16 -2.20
N VAL A 31 -1.75 -7.30 -1.34
CA VAL A 31 -0.31 -7.14 -1.10
C VAL A 31 0.30 -8.45 -0.59
N LEU A 32 -0.34 -9.06 0.40
CA LEU A 32 0.16 -10.32 0.98
C LEU A 32 0.17 -11.46 -0.04
N ILE A 33 -0.90 -11.59 -0.84
CA ILE A 33 -0.97 -12.60 -1.90
C ILE A 33 0.08 -12.34 -2.97
N THR A 34 0.28 -11.09 -3.36
CA THR A 34 1.28 -10.70 -4.36
C THR A 34 2.69 -11.01 -3.86
N LEU A 35 2.97 -10.72 -2.59
CA LEU A 35 4.25 -11.05 -1.97
C LEU A 35 4.48 -12.54 -1.93
N LEU A 36 3.48 -13.31 -1.53
CA LEU A 36 3.56 -14.76 -1.46
C LEU A 36 3.77 -15.35 -2.86
N GLY A 37 2.99 -14.91 -3.83
CA GLY A 37 3.12 -15.34 -5.22
C GLY A 37 4.49 -15.05 -5.80
N GLY A 38 5.00 -13.85 -5.59
CA GLY A 38 6.34 -13.47 -6.02
C GLY A 38 7.42 -14.31 -5.36
N THR A 39 7.30 -14.53 -4.06
CA THR A 39 8.26 -15.35 -3.31
C THR A 39 8.33 -16.77 -3.85
N ILE A 40 7.18 -17.40 -4.08
CA ILE A 40 7.11 -18.75 -4.62
C ILE A 40 7.68 -18.78 -6.04
N PHE A 41 7.28 -17.84 -6.89
CA PHE A 41 7.70 -17.80 -8.29
C PHE A 41 9.21 -17.63 -8.42
N TYR A 42 9.79 -16.64 -7.75
CA TYR A 42 11.24 -16.38 -7.84
C TYR A 42 12.05 -17.51 -7.21
N SER A 43 11.57 -18.11 -6.14
CA SER A 43 12.25 -19.25 -5.53
C SER A 43 12.31 -20.44 -6.49
N LEU A 44 11.24 -20.70 -7.22
CA LEU A 44 11.16 -21.82 -8.15
C LEU A 44 11.89 -21.55 -9.48
N VAL A 45 11.71 -20.35 -10.04
CA VAL A 45 12.19 -20.01 -11.39
C VAL A 45 13.65 -19.55 -11.36
N GLU A 46 14.01 -18.68 -10.43
CA GLU A 46 15.37 -18.16 -10.32
C GLU A 46 16.27 -19.01 -9.42
N GLY A 47 15.70 -19.96 -8.68
CA GLY A 47 16.45 -20.80 -7.75
C GLY A 47 16.93 -20.05 -6.51
N TRP A 48 16.31 -18.93 -6.18
CA TRP A 48 16.67 -18.16 -4.99
C TRP A 48 16.14 -18.82 -3.72
N SER A 49 16.81 -18.53 -2.59
CA SER A 49 16.26 -18.89 -1.29
C SER A 49 14.92 -18.20 -1.07
N VAL A 50 14.09 -18.77 -0.20
CA VAL A 50 12.79 -18.17 0.13
C VAL A 50 12.97 -16.75 0.68
N LEU A 51 14.00 -16.53 1.49
CA LEU A 51 14.29 -15.21 2.05
C LEU A 51 14.68 -14.22 0.96
N ASP A 52 15.56 -14.60 0.04
CA ASP A 52 15.97 -13.73 -1.07
C ASP A 52 14.80 -13.42 -2.00
N ALA A 53 13.98 -14.42 -2.32
CA ALA A 53 12.78 -14.24 -3.13
C ALA A 53 11.78 -13.30 -2.48
N PHE A 54 11.55 -13.46 -1.18
CA PHE A 54 10.69 -12.57 -0.40
C PHE A 54 11.24 -11.15 -0.36
N TYR A 55 12.53 -11.01 -0.12
CA TYR A 55 13.23 -9.72 -0.06
C TYR A 55 13.11 -8.99 -1.40
N PHE A 56 13.38 -9.67 -2.51
CA PHE A 56 13.24 -9.08 -3.84
C PHE A 56 11.80 -8.69 -4.14
N SER A 57 10.86 -9.57 -3.81
CA SER A 57 9.44 -9.28 -4.02
C SER A 57 8.98 -8.06 -3.24
N ALA A 58 9.40 -7.94 -1.99
CA ALA A 58 9.03 -6.82 -1.13
C ALA A 58 9.65 -5.51 -1.61
N THR A 59 10.94 -5.51 -1.95
CA THR A 59 11.62 -4.30 -2.44
C THR A 59 11.09 -3.84 -3.78
N THR A 60 10.70 -4.77 -4.63
CA THR A 60 10.11 -4.47 -5.94
C THR A 60 8.69 -3.94 -5.77
N LEU A 61 7.87 -4.59 -4.94
CA LEU A 61 6.49 -4.19 -4.69
C LEU A 61 6.40 -2.78 -4.09
N THR A 62 7.32 -2.45 -3.19
CA THR A 62 7.38 -1.14 -2.54
C THR A 62 8.13 -0.09 -3.36
N THR A 63 8.57 -0.43 -4.57
CA THR A 63 9.32 0.45 -5.48
C THR A 63 10.70 0.89 -4.96
N VAL A 64 11.23 0.26 -3.91
CA VAL A 64 12.57 0.55 -3.42
C VAL A 64 13.63 0.11 -4.43
N GLY A 65 13.50 -1.12 -4.94
CA GLY A 65 14.31 -1.61 -6.06
C GLY A 65 15.80 -1.44 -5.84
N LEU A 66 16.37 -2.06 -4.80
CA LEU A 66 17.78 -1.89 -4.46
C LEU A 66 18.73 -2.38 -5.54
N GLY A 67 18.30 -3.35 -6.38
CA GLY A 67 19.10 -3.83 -7.50
C GLY A 67 20.20 -4.82 -7.14
N ASP A 68 20.30 -5.23 -5.89
CA ASP A 68 21.26 -6.24 -5.44
C ASP A 68 20.89 -7.64 -5.92
N LEU A 69 19.61 -7.91 -6.12
CA LEU A 69 19.07 -9.11 -6.73
C LEU A 69 18.31 -8.72 -8.00
N ALA A 70 18.54 -9.43 -9.08
CA ALA A 70 17.84 -9.21 -10.34
C ALA A 70 17.59 -10.56 -11.03
N PRO A 71 16.40 -10.75 -11.65
CA PRO A 71 16.12 -11.97 -12.36
C PRO A 71 17.03 -12.12 -13.59
N LYS A 72 17.53 -13.32 -13.82
CA LYS A 72 18.41 -13.65 -14.94
C LYS A 72 17.67 -14.37 -16.05
N THR A 73 16.60 -15.09 -15.74
CA THR A 73 15.82 -15.82 -16.73
C THR A 73 14.86 -14.91 -17.48
N ALA A 74 14.53 -15.29 -18.72
CA ALA A 74 13.55 -14.56 -19.52
C ALA A 74 12.15 -14.58 -18.86
N ALA A 75 11.77 -15.74 -18.35
CA ALA A 75 10.49 -15.89 -17.62
C ALA A 75 10.46 -15.02 -16.38
N GLY A 76 11.54 -14.96 -15.60
CA GLY A 76 11.66 -14.11 -14.42
C GLY A 76 11.57 -12.64 -14.77
N LYS A 77 12.21 -12.21 -15.85
CA LYS A 77 12.14 -10.82 -16.30
C LYS A 77 10.73 -10.42 -16.73
N LEU A 78 10.05 -11.26 -17.50
CA LEU A 78 8.66 -11.00 -17.91
C LEU A 78 7.71 -10.95 -16.72
N PHE A 79 7.87 -11.89 -15.80
CA PHE A 79 7.08 -11.89 -14.57
C PHE A 79 7.35 -10.62 -13.74
N THR A 80 8.59 -10.18 -13.68
CA THR A 80 8.96 -8.96 -12.94
C THR A 80 8.29 -7.74 -13.53
N VAL A 81 8.24 -7.61 -14.86
CA VAL A 81 7.53 -6.50 -15.51
C VAL A 81 6.05 -6.50 -15.12
N THR A 82 5.40 -7.64 -15.21
CA THR A 82 4.00 -7.80 -14.80
C THR A 82 3.84 -7.50 -13.32
N TYR A 83 4.76 -7.98 -12.49
CA TYR A 83 4.78 -7.79 -11.06
C TYR A 83 4.89 -6.31 -10.68
N ILE A 84 5.76 -5.57 -11.37
CA ILE A 84 5.94 -4.13 -11.15
C ILE A 84 4.64 -3.38 -11.46
N PHE A 85 3.98 -3.69 -12.57
CA PHE A 85 2.71 -3.05 -12.92
C PHE A 85 1.60 -3.40 -11.91
N ALA A 86 1.52 -4.64 -11.48
CA ALA A 86 0.55 -5.06 -10.47
C ALA A 86 0.83 -4.35 -9.13
N GLY A 87 2.08 -4.32 -8.71
CA GLY A 87 2.49 -3.65 -7.49
C GLY A 87 2.21 -2.15 -7.52
N LEU A 88 2.51 -1.50 -8.64
CA LEU A 88 2.23 -0.08 -8.82
C LEU A 88 0.73 0.19 -8.72
N SER A 89 -0.11 -0.65 -9.34
CA SER A 89 -1.56 -0.52 -9.26
C SER A 89 -2.07 -0.65 -7.83
N ILE A 90 -1.54 -1.61 -7.06
CA ILE A 90 -1.91 -1.81 -5.65
C ILE A 90 -1.52 -0.60 -4.81
N ILE A 91 -0.31 -0.08 -4.99
CA ILE A 91 0.19 1.09 -4.25
C ILE A 91 -0.64 2.33 -4.59
N LEU A 92 -0.95 2.54 -5.87
CA LEU A 92 -1.81 3.65 -6.28
C LEU A 92 -3.21 3.51 -5.68
N GLY A 93 -3.73 2.29 -5.59
CA GLY A 93 -4.99 2.02 -4.91
C GLY A 93 -4.97 2.38 -3.43
N PHE A 94 -3.87 2.06 -2.74
CA PHE A 94 -3.66 2.46 -1.35
C PHE A 94 -3.66 3.98 -1.20
N ILE A 95 -2.87 4.68 -2.01
CA ILE A 95 -2.75 6.13 -1.97
C ILE A 95 -4.11 6.77 -2.26
N ASP A 96 -4.84 6.28 -3.26
CA ASP A 96 -6.17 6.76 -3.61
C ASP A 96 -7.16 6.58 -2.46
N THR A 97 -7.16 5.42 -1.81
CA THR A 97 -8.02 5.14 -0.66
C THR A 97 -7.72 6.08 0.51
N VAL A 98 -6.45 6.26 0.83
CA VAL A 98 -6.02 7.17 1.90
C VAL A 98 -6.37 8.61 1.55
N ALA A 99 -6.12 9.02 0.31
CA ALA A 99 -6.44 10.37 -0.16
C ALA A 99 -7.95 10.65 -0.10
N LYS A 100 -8.77 9.69 -0.51
CA LYS A 100 -10.23 9.82 -0.44
C LYS A 100 -10.72 9.99 0.99
N GLN A 101 -10.18 9.23 1.94
CA GLN A 101 -10.54 9.38 3.34
C GLN A 101 -10.14 10.73 3.89
N THR A 102 -8.96 11.23 3.54
CA THR A 102 -8.48 12.54 3.96
C THR A 102 -9.32 13.65 3.32
N LEU A 103 -9.62 13.56 2.03
CA LEU A 103 -10.46 14.52 1.32
C LEU A 103 -11.89 14.54 1.85
N ARG A 104 -12.48 13.40 2.18
CA ARG A 104 -13.81 13.34 2.79
C ARG A 104 -13.88 14.10 4.11
N ARG A 105 -12.84 13.97 4.94
CA ARG A 105 -12.77 14.72 6.19
C ARG A 105 -12.65 16.22 5.94
N HIS A 106 -11.83 16.64 4.98
CA HIS A 106 -11.68 18.06 4.63
C HIS A 106 -12.91 18.61 3.94
N THR A 107 -13.53 17.88 3.03
CA THR A 107 -14.74 18.32 2.34
C THR A 107 -15.92 18.43 3.29
N GLY A 108 -16.05 17.51 4.25
CA GLY A 108 -17.08 17.59 5.28
C GLY A 108 -16.93 18.82 6.17
N ARG A 109 -15.70 19.18 6.51
CA ARG A 109 -15.39 20.40 7.28
C ARG A 109 -15.65 21.66 6.48
N ALA A 110 -15.16 21.73 5.25
CA ALA A 110 -15.37 22.87 4.37
C ALA A 110 -16.85 23.07 4.05
N GLY A 111 -17.61 22.01 3.83
CA GLY A 111 -19.04 22.08 3.61
C GLY A 111 -19.82 22.62 4.80
N SER A 112 -19.41 22.27 6.02
CA SER A 112 -20.05 22.80 7.23
C SER A 112 -19.68 24.27 7.49
N GLU A 113 -18.48 24.69 7.15
CA GLU A 113 -18.05 26.08 7.28
C GLU A 113 -18.74 26.97 6.24
N GLU A 114 -18.87 26.51 5.01
CA GLU A 114 -19.60 27.23 3.97
C GLU A 114 -21.10 27.34 4.29
N GLY A 115 -21.68 26.31 4.86
CA GLY A 115 -23.08 26.35 5.29
C GLY A 115 -23.35 27.32 6.44
N GLN A 116 -22.34 27.60 7.25
CA GLN A 116 -22.46 28.59 8.32
C GLN A 116 -22.24 30.02 7.86
N GLU A 117 -21.48 30.24 6.77
CA GLU A 117 -21.24 31.58 6.22
C GLU A 117 -22.39 32.10 5.37
N GLU A 118 -23.23 31.21 4.82
CA GLU A 118 -24.33 31.64 3.96
C GLU A 118 -25.53 32.25 4.71
N ASP A 119 -25.56 32.27 6.04
CA ASP A 119 -26.78 32.59 6.73
C ASP A 119 -26.81 33.84 7.61
N PRO A 120 -25.92 34.83 7.60
CA PRO A 120 -26.15 36.02 8.43
C PRO A 120 -27.16 37.01 7.86
N HIS A 121 -27.63 36.87 6.62
CA HIS A 121 -28.47 37.87 5.98
C HIS A 121 -29.66 37.33 5.20
N ALA A 122 -30.05 36.10 5.46
CA ALA A 122 -31.23 35.51 4.84
C ALA A 122 -32.51 35.83 5.62
N SER A 123 -32.72 37.08 5.91
CA SER A 123 -34.02 37.54 6.45
C SER A 123 -34.75 38.42 5.48
#